data_a2295ef59508cc913e3c24c89dfa03fa
#
_entry.id   a2295ef59508cc913e3c24c89dfa03fa
#
_cell.length_a   1.000
_cell.length_b   1.000
_cell.length_c   1.000
_cell.angle_alpha   90.00
_cell.angle_beta   90.00
_cell.angle_gamma   90.00
#
_symmetry.space_group_name_H-M   'P 1'
#
loop_
_entity.id
_entity.type
_entity.pdbx_description
1 polymer ?
#
loop_
_entity_poly.entity_id
_entity_poly.type
_entity_poly.pdbx_seq_one_letter_code
_entity_poly.pdbx_strand_id
1 'polypeptide(L)'
;MPGFKRHRSQPSAWPLSWPLLALLAGLLAGCSGDSKVLDYITPGKVPDAPVLEPGLFPANYKTEIVDYMRTTLAVRVRDAVIAQPVLRTMDKVPQYVTCVRYSPLDLKNQPTGSETKVAIFLGGRLMQYLPGDPQVCGGLTYQRFPELESMQPPKT
;
A
#
# COMPACT_ATOMS: atom_id res chain seq x y z
N MET A 1 11.49 17.41 45.52
CA MET A 1 10.66 16.19 45.30
C MET A 1 9.19 16.57 45.38
N PRO A 2 8.46 16.68 44.30
CA PRO A 2 7.00 16.79 44.33
C PRO A 2 6.36 15.51 43.80
N GLY A 3 5.38 15.02 44.58
CA GLY A 3 4.69 13.76 44.41
C GLY A 3 3.77 13.68 43.20
N PHE A 4 3.85 12.56 42.53
CA PHE A 4 2.98 12.15 41.43
C PHE A 4 1.65 11.64 41.98
N LYS A 5 0.56 12.40 41.83
CA LYS A 5 -0.82 11.95 42.11
C LYS A 5 -1.28 11.05 40.95
N ARG A 6 -1.46 9.76 41.25
CA ARG A 6 -2.15 8.81 40.34
C ARG A 6 -3.65 9.11 40.34
N HIS A 7 -4.19 9.54 39.23
CA HIS A 7 -5.62 9.52 38.95
C HIS A 7 -6.06 8.09 38.63
N ARG A 8 -6.83 7.50 39.53
CA ARG A 8 -7.56 6.24 39.31
C ARG A 8 -8.84 6.58 38.53
N SER A 9 -8.94 6.22 37.26
CA SER A 9 -10.18 6.23 36.50
C SER A 9 -10.97 4.96 36.77
N GLN A 10 -12.18 5.14 37.34
CA GLN A 10 -13.17 4.08 37.56
C GLN A 10 -13.78 3.63 36.23
N PRO A 11 -14.04 2.32 36.04
CA PRO A 11 -14.84 1.84 34.92
C PRO A 11 -16.33 2.06 35.24
N SER A 12 -17.01 2.84 34.37
CA SER A 12 -18.46 2.98 34.39
C SER A 12 -19.10 1.68 33.84
N ALA A 13 -19.78 0.97 34.73
CA ALA A 13 -20.64 -0.15 34.38
C ALA A 13 -21.90 0.37 33.69
N TRP A 14 -22.12 -0.02 32.46
CA TRP A 14 -23.38 0.20 31.75
C TRP A 14 -24.33 -0.96 32.01
N PRO A 15 -25.59 -0.72 32.39
CA PRO A 15 -26.57 -1.77 32.59
C PRO A 15 -27.03 -2.30 31.23
N LEU A 16 -26.83 -3.62 31.01
CA LEU A 16 -27.45 -4.37 29.96
C LEU A 16 -28.96 -4.45 30.21
N SER A 17 -29.73 -3.67 29.49
CA SER A 17 -31.17 -3.89 29.33
C SER A 17 -31.42 -4.84 28.17
N TRP A 18 -31.58 -6.12 28.51
CA TRP A 18 -32.16 -7.14 27.66
C TRP A 18 -33.69 -7.09 27.86
N PRO A 19 -34.52 -6.67 26.91
CA PRO A 19 -35.32 -7.59 26.14
C PRO A 19 -35.72 -7.05 24.74
N LEU A 20 -35.31 -7.70 23.68
CA LEU A 20 -35.98 -7.65 22.35
C LEU A 20 -35.44 -8.81 21.48
N LEU A 21 -35.63 -10.02 22.01
CA LEU A 21 -35.39 -11.28 21.32
C LEU A 21 -36.72 -12.00 21.14
N ALA A 22 -37.59 -11.47 20.30
CA ALA A 22 -38.72 -12.23 19.77
C ALA A 22 -39.38 -11.41 18.66
N LEU A 23 -38.95 -11.59 17.40
CA LEU A 23 -39.77 -11.35 16.20
C LEU A 23 -38.85 -11.25 14.95
N LEU A 24 -38.24 -12.39 14.56
CA LEU A 24 -37.67 -12.53 13.21
C LEU A 24 -37.55 -14.02 12.83
N ALA A 25 -38.65 -14.74 13.07
CA ALA A 25 -38.86 -16.07 12.50
C ALA A 25 -40.01 -15.95 11.49
N GLY A 26 -39.69 -15.66 10.24
CA GLY A 26 -40.73 -15.69 9.23
C GLY A 26 -40.45 -14.88 7.98
N LEU A 27 -39.37 -15.15 7.25
CA LEU A 27 -39.21 -14.73 5.84
C LEU A 27 -38.10 -15.55 5.17
N LEU A 28 -38.11 -16.88 5.33
CA LEU A 28 -37.33 -17.80 4.51
C LEU A 28 -38.28 -18.60 3.61
N ALA A 29 -39.10 -17.92 2.84
CA ALA A 29 -39.88 -18.54 1.80
C ALA A 29 -39.65 -17.77 0.49
N GLY A 30 -38.92 -18.38 -0.43
CA GLY A 30 -39.04 -18.03 -1.85
C GLY A 30 -37.86 -17.30 -2.46
N CYS A 31 -36.77 -18.01 -2.69
CA CYS A 31 -35.95 -17.82 -3.88
C CYS A 31 -35.55 -19.18 -4.43
N SER A 32 -36.54 -19.91 -4.95
CA SER A 32 -36.28 -20.90 -5.99
C SER A 32 -36.05 -20.14 -7.29
N GLY A 33 -34.92 -19.44 -7.34
CA GLY A 33 -34.41 -18.81 -8.56
C GLY A 33 -33.89 -19.93 -9.46
N ASP A 34 -34.51 -20.00 -10.62
CA ASP A 34 -34.16 -20.84 -11.76
C ASP A 34 -32.65 -20.95 -11.93
N SER A 35 -32.12 -22.15 -11.74
CA SER A 35 -30.70 -22.51 -11.88
C SER A 35 -30.21 -22.50 -13.35
N LYS A 36 -30.87 -21.79 -14.24
CA LYS A 36 -30.45 -21.62 -15.63
C LYS A 36 -29.35 -20.58 -15.84
N VAL A 37 -28.96 -19.82 -14.79
CA VAL A 37 -27.87 -18.84 -14.90
C VAL A 37 -26.49 -19.49 -14.71
N LEU A 38 -26.41 -20.70 -14.20
CA LEU A 38 -25.14 -21.41 -13.98
C LEU A 38 -24.58 -22.13 -15.23
N ASP A 39 -25.34 -22.22 -16.30
CA ASP A 39 -24.89 -22.90 -17.53
C ASP A 39 -24.09 -21.97 -18.48
N TYR A 40 -23.96 -20.68 -18.11
CA TYR A 40 -23.16 -19.72 -18.91
C TYR A 40 -21.75 -19.48 -18.36
N ILE A 41 -21.39 -20.11 -17.27
CA ILE A 41 -19.99 -20.20 -16.86
C ILE A 41 -19.42 -21.48 -17.52
N THR A 42 -19.27 -21.43 -18.83
CA THR A 42 -18.24 -22.26 -19.46
C THR A 42 -16.98 -21.96 -18.63
N PRO A 43 -16.21 -22.96 -18.17
CA PRO A 43 -14.88 -22.71 -17.65
C PRO A 43 -14.05 -22.24 -18.85
N GLY A 44 -14.29 -20.98 -19.21
CA GLY A 44 -13.47 -20.24 -20.13
C GLY A 44 -12.09 -20.30 -19.49
N LYS A 45 -11.14 -20.87 -20.24
CA LYS A 45 -9.72 -20.81 -19.97
C LYS A 45 -9.43 -19.47 -19.33
N VAL A 46 -9.33 -19.44 -18.00
CA VAL A 46 -8.89 -18.24 -17.26
C VAL A 46 -7.57 -17.92 -17.94
N PRO A 47 -7.40 -16.73 -18.55
CA PRO A 47 -6.11 -16.38 -19.16
C PRO A 47 -5.08 -16.65 -18.08
N ASP A 48 -4.09 -17.51 -18.38
CA ASP A 48 -3.05 -17.86 -17.43
C ASP A 48 -2.57 -16.56 -16.83
N ALA A 49 -2.85 -16.35 -15.54
CA ALA A 49 -2.39 -15.16 -14.84
C ALA A 49 -0.88 -15.11 -15.11
N PRO A 50 -0.34 -13.95 -15.53
CA PRO A 50 1.06 -13.87 -15.90
C PRO A 50 1.87 -14.44 -14.73
N VAL A 51 2.58 -15.54 -15.01
CA VAL A 51 3.47 -16.15 -14.01
C VAL A 51 4.54 -15.10 -13.72
N LEU A 52 4.43 -14.49 -12.54
CA LEU A 52 5.41 -13.52 -12.08
C LEU A 52 6.70 -14.30 -11.78
N GLU A 53 7.67 -14.20 -12.70
CA GLU A 53 8.97 -14.86 -12.51
C GLU A 53 9.69 -14.20 -11.32
N PRO A 54 9.90 -14.91 -10.21
CA PRO A 54 10.65 -14.38 -9.09
C PRO A 54 12.06 -14.00 -9.53
N GLY A 55 12.53 -12.82 -9.12
CA GLY A 55 13.88 -12.37 -9.45
C GLY A 55 14.05 -11.74 -10.83
N LEU A 56 12.96 -11.47 -11.57
CA LEU A 56 13.04 -10.65 -12.78
C LEU A 56 13.37 -9.19 -12.40
N PHE A 57 14.41 -8.63 -13.03
CA PHE A 57 14.83 -7.24 -12.78
C PHE A 57 13.76 -6.25 -13.27
N PRO A 58 13.35 -5.27 -12.45
CA PRO A 58 12.36 -4.28 -12.83
C PRO A 58 12.96 -3.17 -13.70
N ALA A 59 13.09 -3.41 -15.00
CA ALA A 59 13.73 -2.46 -15.93
C ALA A 59 13.09 -1.06 -15.90
N ASN A 60 11.78 -0.98 -15.66
CA ASN A 60 11.00 0.25 -15.63
C ASN A 60 10.71 0.77 -14.21
N TYR A 61 11.52 0.38 -13.22
CA TYR A 61 11.26 0.68 -11.80
C TYR A 61 10.99 2.15 -11.51
N LYS A 62 11.69 3.06 -12.17
CA LYS A 62 11.48 4.51 -12.00
C LYS A 62 10.10 4.94 -12.49
N THR A 63 9.70 4.50 -13.68
CA THR A 63 8.39 4.83 -14.26
C THR A 63 7.26 4.29 -13.39
N GLU A 64 7.36 3.04 -12.94
CA GLU A 64 6.32 2.44 -12.08
C GLU A 64 6.17 3.17 -10.75
N ILE A 65 7.28 3.63 -10.15
CA ILE A 65 7.23 4.45 -8.92
C ILE A 65 6.57 5.81 -9.21
N VAL A 66 6.94 6.48 -10.30
CA VAL A 66 6.33 7.77 -10.68
C VAL A 66 4.83 7.61 -10.90
N ASP A 67 4.40 6.57 -11.62
CA ASP A 67 2.99 6.32 -11.90
C ASP A 67 2.20 5.99 -10.63
N TYR A 68 2.78 5.19 -9.74
CA TYR A 68 2.20 4.93 -8.42
C TYR A 68 2.05 6.22 -7.60
N MET A 69 3.09 7.02 -7.50
CA MET A 69 3.08 8.28 -6.75
C MET A 69 2.06 9.26 -7.32
N ARG A 70 1.97 9.37 -8.64
CA ARG A 70 1.01 10.23 -9.34
C ARG A 70 -0.43 9.84 -9.04
N THR A 71 -0.75 8.55 -9.06
CA THR A 71 -2.12 8.07 -8.90
C THR A 71 -2.56 7.94 -7.46
N THR A 72 -1.63 7.65 -6.55
CA THR A 72 -1.96 7.30 -5.16
C THR A 72 -1.76 8.47 -4.20
N LEU A 73 -0.69 9.24 -4.35
CA LEU A 73 -0.32 10.26 -3.37
C LEU A 73 -0.64 11.68 -3.85
N ALA A 74 -0.67 11.93 -5.17
CA ALA A 74 -0.95 13.23 -5.79
C ALA A 74 -0.17 14.42 -5.14
N VAL A 75 1.03 14.17 -4.62
CA VAL A 75 1.86 15.12 -3.88
C VAL A 75 3.03 15.56 -4.76
N ARG A 76 3.31 16.86 -4.79
CA ARG A 76 4.54 17.36 -5.39
C ARG A 76 5.71 17.11 -4.45
N VAL A 77 6.88 16.81 -5.03
CA VAL A 77 8.07 16.52 -4.26
C VAL A 77 9.29 17.27 -4.81
N ARG A 78 10.33 17.41 -3.99
CA ARG A 78 11.64 17.92 -4.37
C ARG A 78 12.74 17.10 -3.71
N ASP A 79 13.97 17.34 -4.15
CA ASP A 79 15.17 16.67 -3.63
C ASP A 79 15.06 15.13 -3.71
N ALA A 80 14.41 14.65 -4.78
CA ALA A 80 14.16 13.23 -4.96
C ALA A 80 15.43 12.50 -5.38
N VAL A 81 15.70 11.40 -4.66
CA VAL A 81 16.79 10.46 -4.98
C VAL A 81 16.31 9.04 -4.90
N ILE A 82 16.89 8.16 -5.69
CA ILE A 82 16.53 6.75 -5.76
C ILE A 82 17.79 5.88 -5.77
N ALA A 83 17.74 4.74 -5.10
CA ALA A 83 18.78 3.72 -5.22
C ALA A 83 18.53 2.82 -6.43
N GLN A 84 19.54 2.08 -6.88
CA GLN A 84 19.32 0.99 -7.83
C GLN A 84 18.60 -0.17 -7.15
N PRO A 85 17.68 -0.87 -7.86
CA PRO A 85 17.05 -2.07 -7.32
C PRO A 85 18.09 -3.15 -7.00
N VAL A 86 18.02 -3.69 -5.80
CA VAL A 86 18.86 -4.80 -5.34
C VAL A 86 18.02 -6.03 -5.07
N LEU A 87 18.51 -7.20 -5.45
CA LEU A 87 17.82 -8.46 -5.18
C LEU A 87 17.92 -8.80 -3.69
N ARG A 88 16.77 -9.07 -3.07
CA ARG A 88 16.67 -9.49 -1.67
C ARG A 88 15.75 -10.71 -1.58
N THR A 89 16.04 -11.61 -0.66
CA THR A 89 15.12 -12.70 -0.34
C THR A 89 14.26 -12.28 0.85
N MET A 90 12.98 -12.10 0.62
CA MET A 90 11.99 -11.75 1.63
C MET A 90 10.97 -12.88 1.67
N ASP A 91 10.69 -13.43 2.85
CA ASP A 91 9.78 -14.56 3.03
C ASP A 91 10.05 -15.75 2.08
N LYS A 92 11.34 -16.07 1.86
CA LYS A 92 11.83 -17.11 0.95
C LYS A 92 11.57 -16.84 -0.56
N VAL A 93 11.09 -15.67 -0.91
CA VAL A 93 10.86 -15.26 -2.30
C VAL A 93 11.90 -14.22 -2.71
N PRO A 94 12.63 -14.41 -3.82
CA PRO A 94 13.54 -13.40 -4.34
C PRO A 94 12.74 -12.24 -4.95
N GLN A 95 12.98 -11.03 -4.46
CA GLN A 95 12.31 -9.80 -4.86
C GLN A 95 13.35 -8.69 -5.05
N TYR A 96 13.09 -7.78 -5.97
CA TYR A 96 13.90 -6.57 -6.09
C TYR A 96 13.34 -5.48 -5.18
N VAL A 97 14.26 -4.81 -4.47
CA VAL A 97 13.93 -3.75 -3.54
C VAL A 97 14.74 -2.51 -3.90
N THR A 98 14.09 -1.36 -3.92
CA THR A 98 14.76 -0.06 -4.02
C THR A 98 14.24 0.91 -2.99
N CYS A 99 15.05 1.90 -2.64
CA CYS A 99 14.66 2.95 -1.71
C CYS A 99 14.60 4.30 -2.44
N VAL A 100 13.57 5.04 -2.14
CA VAL A 100 13.33 6.40 -2.65
C VAL A 100 13.30 7.36 -1.48
N ARG A 101 13.99 8.49 -1.59
CA ARG A 101 13.95 9.56 -0.61
C ARG A 101 13.55 10.85 -1.30
N TYR A 102 12.66 11.61 -0.69
CA TYR A 102 12.19 12.89 -1.24
C TYR A 102 11.65 13.79 -0.12
N SER A 103 11.45 15.05 -0.44
CA SER A 103 10.79 16.03 0.44
C SER A 103 9.42 16.37 -0.15
N PRO A 104 8.31 15.99 0.50
CA PRO A 104 6.96 16.40 0.08
C PRO A 104 6.81 17.92 0.20
N LEU A 105 6.04 18.52 -0.71
CA LEU A 105 5.74 19.95 -0.71
C LEU A 105 4.30 20.19 -0.23
N ASP A 106 4.13 21.22 0.59
CA ASP A 106 2.82 21.74 0.96
C ASP A 106 2.18 22.57 -0.18
N LEU A 107 0.99 23.10 0.06
CA LEU A 107 0.28 23.96 -0.88
C LEU A 107 1.03 25.27 -1.20
N LYS A 108 1.96 25.68 -0.35
CA LYS A 108 2.82 26.87 -0.53
C LYS A 108 4.16 26.53 -1.18
N ASN A 109 4.33 25.29 -1.67
CA ASN A 109 5.59 24.77 -2.21
C ASN A 109 6.73 24.72 -1.21
N GLN A 110 6.45 24.64 0.10
CA GLN A 110 7.46 24.47 1.12
C GLN A 110 7.61 22.99 1.47
N PRO A 111 8.85 22.52 1.70
CA PRO A 111 9.07 21.13 2.10
C PRO A 111 8.52 20.90 3.51
N THR A 112 7.77 19.81 3.69
CA THR A 112 7.18 19.42 4.97
C THR A 112 8.04 18.44 5.76
N GLY A 113 9.19 18.08 5.23
CA GLY A 113 10.13 17.15 5.83
C GLY A 113 10.84 16.30 4.79
N SER A 114 11.50 15.23 5.21
CA SER A 114 12.09 14.24 4.32
C SER A 114 11.46 12.88 4.58
N GLU A 115 11.02 12.22 3.52
CA GLU A 115 10.46 10.87 3.57
C GLU A 115 11.37 9.88 2.87
N THR A 116 11.47 8.68 3.43
CA THR A 116 12.08 7.52 2.78
C THR A 116 11.02 6.45 2.58
N LYS A 117 11.00 5.87 1.40
CA LYS A 117 10.08 4.77 1.05
C LYS A 117 10.87 3.60 0.49
N VAL A 118 10.33 2.40 0.68
CA VAL A 118 10.80 1.15 0.09
C VAL A 118 9.81 0.72 -0.99
N ALA A 119 10.30 0.52 -2.19
CA ALA A 119 9.53 -0.05 -3.31
C ALA A 119 9.97 -1.52 -3.51
N ILE A 120 9.01 -2.43 -3.50
CA ILE A 120 9.23 -3.87 -3.63
C ILE A 120 8.64 -4.33 -4.96
N PHE A 121 9.47 -5.04 -5.75
CA PHE A 121 9.12 -5.54 -7.08
C PHE A 121 9.16 -7.07 -7.11
N LEU A 122 8.12 -7.65 -7.68
CA LEU A 122 8.02 -9.08 -7.96
C LEU A 122 7.69 -9.27 -9.43
N GLY A 123 8.41 -10.16 -10.11
CA GLY A 123 8.22 -10.37 -11.55
C GLY A 123 8.40 -9.09 -12.37
N GLY A 124 9.31 -8.20 -11.97
CA GLY A 124 9.59 -6.95 -12.65
C GLY A 124 8.54 -5.84 -12.45
N ARG A 125 7.50 -6.05 -11.63
CA ARG A 125 6.40 -5.12 -11.39
C ARG A 125 6.40 -4.62 -9.95
N LEU A 126 6.02 -3.34 -9.74
CA LEU A 126 5.86 -2.75 -8.42
C LEU A 126 4.67 -3.40 -7.69
N MET A 127 4.95 -4.05 -6.58
CA MET A 127 3.94 -4.73 -5.76
C MET A 127 3.59 -3.96 -4.50
N GLN A 128 4.59 -3.35 -3.87
CA GLN A 128 4.40 -2.64 -2.60
C GLN A 128 5.25 -1.36 -2.56
N TYR A 129 4.71 -0.35 -1.89
CA TYR A 129 5.39 0.92 -1.64
C TYR A 129 5.17 1.29 -0.17
N LEU A 130 6.18 1.07 0.67
CA LEU A 130 6.09 1.06 2.12
C LEU A 130 6.92 2.20 2.74
N PRO A 131 6.69 2.55 4.01
CA PRO A 131 7.62 3.39 4.76
C PRO A 131 9.05 2.85 4.73
N GLY A 132 10.03 3.74 4.74
CA GLY A 132 11.44 3.37 4.69
C GLY A 132 11.86 2.59 5.92
N ASP A 133 12.60 1.51 5.68
CA ASP A 133 13.24 0.72 6.71
C ASP A 133 14.76 0.98 6.67
N PRO A 134 15.38 1.45 7.76
CA PRO A 134 16.82 1.70 7.82
C PRO A 134 17.66 0.46 7.53
N GLN A 135 17.19 -0.74 7.86
CA GLN A 135 17.89 -2.00 7.58
C GLN A 135 17.89 -2.32 6.09
N VAL A 136 16.81 -1.97 5.40
CA VAL A 136 16.65 -2.20 3.95
C VAL A 136 17.35 -1.11 3.15
N CYS A 137 17.22 0.16 3.58
CA CYS A 137 17.69 1.33 2.86
C CYS A 137 19.12 1.78 3.25
N GLY A 138 19.67 1.22 4.33
CA GLY A 138 21.03 1.54 4.79
C GLY A 138 22.09 1.06 3.80
N GLY A 139 23.14 1.86 3.62
CA GLY A 139 24.28 1.50 2.78
C GLY A 139 24.03 1.53 1.26
N LEU A 140 22.82 1.92 0.81
CA LEU A 140 22.55 2.04 -0.62
C LEU A 140 23.13 3.34 -1.20
N THR A 141 23.59 3.27 -2.43
CA THR A 141 24.02 4.46 -3.20
C THR A 141 22.82 5.06 -3.91
N TYR A 142 22.58 6.34 -3.67
CA TYR A 142 21.47 7.08 -4.25
C TYR A 142 21.92 7.93 -5.43
N GLN A 143 21.07 8.02 -6.44
CA GLN A 143 21.19 8.93 -7.58
C GLN A 143 19.98 9.85 -7.65
N ARG A 144 20.12 11.01 -8.32
CA ARG A 144 18.99 11.93 -8.51
C ARG A 144 17.83 11.27 -9.24
N PHE A 145 16.61 11.69 -8.87
CA PHE A 145 15.38 11.18 -9.47
C PHE A 145 14.50 12.33 -9.97
N PRO A 146 14.96 13.06 -11.00
CA PRO A 146 14.24 14.24 -11.51
C PRO A 146 12.88 13.90 -12.12
N GLU A 147 12.67 12.67 -12.59
CA GLU A 147 11.39 12.20 -13.12
C GLU A 147 10.29 12.26 -12.06
N LEU A 148 10.63 12.01 -10.79
CA LEU A 148 9.69 12.12 -9.68
C LEU A 148 9.39 13.59 -9.34
N GLU A 149 10.40 14.49 -9.41
CA GLU A 149 10.23 15.91 -9.14
C GLU A 149 9.38 16.61 -10.20
N SER A 150 9.48 16.15 -11.46
CA SER A 150 8.70 16.68 -12.58
C SER A 150 7.27 16.17 -12.65
N MET A 151 6.91 15.21 -11.78
CA MET A 151 5.58 14.65 -11.69
C MET A 151 4.56 15.72 -11.34
N GLN A 152 3.56 15.91 -12.21
CA GLN A 152 2.42 16.76 -11.90
C GLN A 152 1.29 15.90 -11.31
N PRO A 153 0.68 16.33 -10.20
CA PRO A 153 -0.51 15.65 -9.69
C PRO A 153 -1.63 15.72 -10.74
N PRO A 154 -2.57 14.76 -10.74
CA PRO A 154 -3.70 14.77 -11.64
C PRO A 154 -4.49 16.09 -11.45
N LYS A 155 -4.93 16.67 -12.55
CA LYS A 155 -5.82 17.85 -12.50
C LYS A 155 -7.16 17.37 -11.93
N THR A 156 -7.52 17.87 -10.77
CA THR A 156 -8.86 17.70 -10.17
C THR A 156 -9.89 18.50 -10.94
#